data_90cca8a0461369c3653337c217255a08
#
_entry.id   90cca8a0461369c3653337c217255a08
#
_cell.length_a   1.000
_cell.length_b   1.000
_cell.length_c   1.000
_cell.angle_alpha   90.00
_cell.angle_beta   90.00
_cell.angle_gamma   90.00
#
_symmetry.space_group_name_H-M   'P 1'
#
loop_
_entity.id
_entity.type
_entity.pdbx_description
1 polymer ?
#
loop_
_entity_poly.entity_id
_entity_poly.type
_entity_poly.pdbx_seq_one_letter_code
_entity_poly.pdbx_strand_id
1 'polypeptide(L)'
;SRKRLKELFSENLFSGNTDKESKATNDLDNSFLEKFRNLVEQNLADSELNVEDLGQQIGLSRTQLYRKLKSLTGYSPNELLRIIRLKRAYHLLSTTELSISEVTYDVGFTAPSYFAKCFKDYYNESPTDFLKRVR
;
A
#
# COMPACT_ATOMS: atom_id res chain seq x y z
N SER A 1 -8.43 -8.66 -16.69
CA SER A 1 -6.99 -8.91 -16.85
C SER A 1 -6.22 -8.48 -15.60
N ARG A 2 -5.05 -9.02 -15.46
CA ARG A 2 -4.16 -8.68 -14.34
C ARG A 2 -3.86 -7.19 -14.26
N LYS A 3 -3.65 -6.56 -15.40
CA LYS A 3 -3.30 -5.13 -15.45
C LYS A 3 -4.45 -4.28 -14.93
N ARG A 4 -5.66 -4.61 -15.31
CA ARG A 4 -6.83 -3.86 -14.84
C ARG A 4 -7.05 -4.04 -13.35
N LEU A 5 -6.89 -5.25 -12.83
CA LEU A 5 -7.04 -5.51 -11.40
C LEU A 5 -5.96 -4.78 -10.60
N LYS A 6 -4.74 -4.74 -11.12
CA LYS A 6 -3.63 -4.01 -10.54
C LYS A 6 -3.94 -2.52 -10.42
N GLU A 7 -4.48 -1.92 -11.47
CA GLU A 7 -4.88 -0.51 -11.49
C GLU A 7 -6.00 -0.25 -10.49
N LEU A 8 -7.03 -1.08 -10.47
CA LEU A 8 -8.14 -0.95 -9.55
C LEU A 8 -7.68 -1.06 -8.09
N PHE A 9 -6.80 -2.01 -7.81
CA PHE A 9 -6.26 -2.16 -6.47
C PHE A 9 -5.49 -0.91 -6.04
N SER A 10 -4.64 -0.38 -6.92
CA SER A 10 -3.86 0.83 -6.63
C SER A 10 -4.75 2.03 -6.40
N GLU A 11 -5.80 2.20 -7.18
CA GLU A 11 -6.72 3.33 -7.05
C GLU A 11 -7.55 3.27 -5.79
N ASN A 12 -7.94 2.08 -5.37
CA ASN A 12 -8.88 1.87 -4.27
C ASN A 12 -8.25 1.53 -2.93
N LEU A 13 -6.92 1.55 -2.83
CA LEU A 13 -6.22 1.14 -1.61
C LEU A 13 -6.70 1.84 -0.34
N PHE A 14 -7.13 3.09 -0.42
CA PHE A 14 -7.57 3.84 0.76
C PHE A 14 -8.98 4.39 0.65
N SER A 15 -9.67 4.14 -0.44
CA SER A 15 -11.02 4.64 -0.63
C SER A 15 -12.05 3.85 0.16
N GLY A 16 -11.75 2.62 0.53
CA GLY A 16 -12.71 1.71 1.13
C GLY A 16 -13.86 1.39 0.19
N ASN A 17 -13.75 1.81 -1.03
CA ASN A 17 -14.80 1.70 -2.01
C ASN A 17 -14.67 0.40 -2.77
N THR A 18 -15.54 -0.54 -2.47
CA THR A 18 -15.71 -1.69 -3.33
C THR A 18 -16.50 -1.18 -4.52
N ASP A 19 -15.82 -0.74 -5.52
CA ASP A 19 -16.43 -0.24 -6.72
C ASP A 19 -17.28 -1.35 -7.35
N LYS A 20 -18.44 -0.96 -7.85
CA LYS A 20 -19.31 -1.87 -8.57
C LYS A 20 -18.63 -2.46 -9.80
N GLU A 21 -17.62 -1.78 -10.33
CA GLU A 21 -16.86 -2.27 -11.47
C GLU A 21 -15.96 -3.44 -11.13
N SER A 22 -15.64 -3.62 -9.84
CA SER A 22 -14.87 -4.78 -9.40
C SER A 22 -15.67 -6.09 -9.46
N LYS A 23 -16.88 -6.05 -9.98
CA LYS A 23 -17.70 -7.24 -10.20
C LYS A 23 -17.05 -8.27 -11.12
N ALA A 24 -16.05 -7.85 -11.91
CA ALA A 24 -15.28 -8.79 -12.72
C ALA A 24 -14.41 -9.72 -11.88
N THR A 25 -14.17 -9.37 -10.60
CA THR A 25 -13.45 -10.18 -9.66
C THR A 25 -14.44 -10.89 -8.74
N ASN A 26 -14.08 -12.07 -8.34
CA ASN A 26 -14.89 -12.84 -7.44
C ASN A 26 -14.92 -12.16 -6.06
N ASP A 27 -16.04 -12.25 -5.37
CA ASP A 27 -16.23 -11.63 -4.04
C ASP A 27 -15.22 -12.13 -3.02
N LEU A 28 -14.78 -13.38 -3.11
CA LEU A 28 -13.76 -13.94 -2.23
C LEU A 28 -12.42 -13.26 -2.44
N ASP A 29 -12.09 -12.94 -3.69
CA ASP A 29 -10.83 -12.25 -4.02
C ASP A 29 -10.85 -10.83 -3.51
N ASN A 30 -11.98 -10.13 -3.63
CA ASN A 30 -12.13 -8.78 -3.08
C ASN A 30 -12.04 -8.78 -1.56
N SER A 31 -12.67 -9.73 -0.90
CA SER A 31 -12.61 -9.87 0.55
C SER A 31 -11.19 -10.16 1.03
N PHE A 32 -10.47 -10.98 0.28
CA PHE A 32 -9.07 -11.28 0.59
C PHE A 32 -8.19 -10.02 0.48
N LEU A 33 -8.34 -9.26 -0.60
CA LEU A 33 -7.57 -8.04 -0.81
C LEU A 33 -7.86 -6.99 0.26
N GLU A 34 -9.13 -6.83 0.64
CA GLU A 34 -9.50 -5.93 1.73
C GLU A 34 -8.89 -6.36 3.05
N LYS A 35 -8.92 -7.66 3.34
CA LYS A 35 -8.34 -8.19 4.56
C LYS A 35 -6.83 -7.93 4.60
N PHE A 36 -6.15 -8.16 3.49
CA PHE A 36 -4.72 -7.89 3.38
C PHE A 36 -4.42 -6.41 3.60
N ARG A 37 -5.14 -5.53 2.92
CA ARG A 37 -4.99 -4.09 3.08
C ARG A 37 -5.22 -3.65 4.53
N ASN A 38 -6.28 -4.12 5.15
CA ASN A 38 -6.61 -3.76 6.53
C ASN A 38 -5.52 -4.20 7.51
N LEU A 39 -4.97 -5.40 7.32
CA LEU A 39 -3.88 -5.88 8.16
C LEU A 39 -2.63 -5.01 8.03
N VAL A 40 -2.30 -4.60 6.82
CA VAL A 40 -1.17 -3.70 6.57
C VAL A 40 -1.43 -2.35 7.25
N GLU A 41 -2.60 -1.77 7.06
CA GLU A 41 -2.94 -0.45 7.61
C GLU A 41 -2.95 -0.45 9.15
N GLN A 42 -3.40 -1.53 9.77
CA GLN A 42 -3.41 -1.66 11.23
C GLN A 42 -2.01 -1.70 11.83
N ASN A 43 -1.02 -2.13 11.05
CA ASN A 43 0.36 -2.29 11.50
C ASN A 43 1.32 -1.39 10.73
N LEU A 44 0.81 -0.33 10.12
CA LEU A 44 1.56 0.46 9.16
C LEU A 44 2.83 1.09 9.74
N ALA A 45 2.75 1.58 10.98
CA ALA A 45 3.90 2.22 11.63
C ALA A 45 4.99 1.23 12.04
N ASP A 46 4.68 -0.06 12.07
CA ASP A 46 5.66 -1.08 12.39
C ASP A 46 6.59 -1.31 11.20
N SER A 47 7.80 -0.79 11.27
CA SER A 47 8.78 -0.91 10.19
C SER A 47 9.25 -2.36 9.99
N GLU A 48 9.01 -3.23 10.96
CA GLU A 48 9.42 -4.63 10.90
C GLU A 48 8.31 -5.56 10.41
N LEU A 49 7.16 -5.01 10.09
CA LEU A 49 6.07 -5.80 9.51
C LEU A 49 6.56 -6.48 8.23
N ASN A 50 6.39 -7.78 8.15
CA ASN A 50 6.88 -8.55 7.02
C ASN A 50 5.84 -9.54 6.49
N VAL A 51 6.15 -10.14 5.35
CA VAL A 51 5.25 -11.04 4.63
C VAL A 51 4.88 -12.27 5.45
N GLU A 52 5.80 -12.77 6.26
CA GLU A 52 5.54 -13.94 7.10
C GLU A 52 4.47 -13.65 8.15
N ASP A 53 4.58 -12.49 8.80
CA ASP A 53 3.58 -12.04 9.77
C ASP A 53 2.21 -11.92 9.13
N LEU A 54 2.16 -11.31 7.94
CA LEU A 54 0.90 -11.15 7.21
C LEU A 54 0.30 -12.49 6.82
N GLY A 55 1.15 -13.41 6.35
CA GLY A 55 0.71 -14.76 5.99
C GLY A 55 0.10 -15.50 7.15
N GLN A 56 0.75 -15.46 8.32
CA GLN A 56 0.26 -16.11 9.53
C GLN A 56 -1.13 -15.59 9.92
N GLN A 57 -1.33 -14.28 9.87
CA GLN A 57 -2.61 -13.69 10.25
C GLN A 57 -3.73 -14.02 9.28
N ILE A 58 -3.40 -14.27 8.02
CA ILE A 58 -4.39 -14.62 6.98
C ILE A 58 -4.59 -16.15 6.91
N GLY A 59 -3.66 -16.92 7.45
CA GLY A 59 -3.70 -18.37 7.39
C GLY A 59 -3.12 -18.95 6.11
N LEU A 60 -2.19 -18.22 5.49
CA LEU A 60 -1.50 -18.66 4.27
C LEU A 60 0.00 -18.76 4.51
N SER A 61 0.64 -19.69 3.82
CA SER A 61 2.10 -19.71 3.81
C SER A 61 2.61 -18.51 3.00
N ARG A 62 3.89 -18.19 3.16
CA ARG A 62 4.54 -17.13 2.40
C ARG A 62 4.37 -17.34 0.90
N THR A 63 4.57 -18.56 0.43
CA THR A 63 4.44 -18.91 -0.99
C THR A 63 3.00 -18.73 -1.49
N GLN A 64 2.02 -19.18 -0.70
CA GLN A 64 0.61 -19.03 -1.04
C GLN A 64 0.21 -17.56 -1.12
N LEU A 65 0.65 -16.77 -0.15
CA LEU A 65 0.38 -15.34 -0.12
C LEU A 65 0.98 -14.65 -1.35
N TYR A 66 2.25 -14.96 -1.65
CA TYR A 66 2.92 -14.40 -2.81
C TYR A 66 2.16 -14.70 -4.11
N ARG A 67 1.82 -15.96 -4.32
CA ARG A 67 1.13 -16.38 -5.54
C ARG A 67 -0.22 -15.70 -5.68
N LYS A 68 -0.97 -15.65 -4.60
CA LYS A 68 -2.31 -15.06 -4.62
C LYS A 68 -2.27 -13.57 -4.91
N LEU A 69 -1.42 -12.83 -4.21
CA LEU A 69 -1.30 -11.39 -4.43
C LEU A 69 -0.74 -11.09 -5.82
N LYS A 70 0.27 -11.81 -6.25
CA LYS A 70 0.85 -11.61 -7.58
C LYS A 70 -0.17 -11.87 -8.68
N SER A 71 -0.97 -12.90 -8.53
CA SER A 71 -2.02 -13.25 -9.49
C SER A 71 -3.12 -12.18 -9.54
N LEU A 72 -3.56 -11.69 -8.36
CA LEU A 72 -4.66 -10.74 -8.29
C LEU A 72 -4.24 -9.30 -8.62
N THR A 73 -3.04 -8.90 -8.27
CA THR A 73 -2.64 -7.49 -8.36
C THR A 73 -1.48 -7.23 -9.30
N GLY A 74 -0.72 -8.24 -9.64
CA GLY A 74 0.53 -8.08 -10.38
C GLY A 74 1.72 -7.68 -9.51
N TYR A 75 1.49 -7.42 -8.21
CA TYR A 75 2.53 -7.03 -7.27
C TYR A 75 2.85 -8.17 -6.31
N SER A 76 4.10 -8.21 -5.85
CA SER A 76 4.49 -9.08 -4.75
C SER A 76 3.97 -8.49 -3.42
N PRO A 77 3.92 -9.29 -2.34
CA PRO A 77 3.53 -8.75 -1.03
C PRO A 77 4.40 -7.58 -0.56
N ASN A 78 5.71 -7.65 -0.77
CA ASN A 78 6.61 -6.56 -0.37
C ASN A 78 6.37 -5.29 -1.17
N GLU A 79 6.10 -5.42 -2.47
CA GLU A 79 5.76 -4.27 -3.30
C GLU A 79 4.44 -3.65 -2.85
N LEU A 80 3.44 -4.47 -2.55
CA LEU A 80 2.15 -3.98 -2.06
C LEU A 80 2.28 -3.28 -0.72
N LEU A 81 3.07 -3.84 0.19
CA LEU A 81 3.33 -3.22 1.48
C LEU A 81 3.93 -1.82 1.27
N ARG A 82 4.92 -1.70 0.40
CA ARG A 82 5.55 -0.41 0.10
C ARG A 82 4.55 0.57 -0.53
N ILE A 83 3.72 0.11 -1.46
CA ILE A 83 2.72 0.96 -2.12
C ILE A 83 1.70 1.47 -1.11
N ILE A 84 1.23 0.62 -0.22
CA ILE A 84 0.26 1.02 0.83
C ILE A 84 0.89 2.09 1.73
N ARG A 85 2.15 1.91 2.12
CA ARG A 85 2.88 2.89 2.93
C ARG A 85 2.99 4.24 2.20
N LEU A 86 3.31 4.21 0.91
CA LEU A 86 3.43 5.44 0.11
C LEU A 86 2.09 6.15 -0.07
N LYS A 87 1.02 5.40 -0.28
CA LYS A 87 -0.32 5.98 -0.41
C LYS A 87 -0.79 6.62 0.89
N ARG A 88 -0.48 6.00 2.02
CA ARG A 88 -0.78 6.61 3.32
C ARG A 88 0.03 7.88 3.52
N ALA A 89 1.31 7.87 3.13
CA ALA A 89 2.16 9.06 3.21
C ALA A 89 1.61 10.20 2.37
N TYR A 90 1.18 9.91 1.15
CA TYR A 90 0.56 10.89 0.27
C TYR A 90 -0.64 11.54 0.95
N HIS A 91 -1.50 10.73 1.53
CA HIS A 91 -2.69 11.20 2.25
C HIS A 91 -2.29 12.12 3.44
N LEU A 92 -1.34 11.69 4.27
CA LEU A 92 -0.90 12.47 5.42
C LEU A 92 -0.25 13.79 5.00
N LEU A 93 0.58 13.77 3.98
CA LEU A 93 1.21 15.00 3.47
C LEU A 93 0.19 15.96 2.88
N SER A 94 -0.90 15.44 2.30
CA SER A 94 -1.96 16.26 1.71
C SER A 94 -2.91 16.84 2.74
N THR A 95 -3.14 16.17 3.85
CA THR A 95 -4.24 16.49 4.77
C THR A 95 -3.79 16.94 6.15
N THR A 96 -2.49 16.89 6.45
CA THR A 96 -1.96 17.28 7.76
C THR A 96 -0.80 18.25 7.59
N GLU A 97 -0.34 18.80 8.72
CA GLU A 97 0.85 19.66 8.78
C GLU A 97 2.09 18.88 9.22
N LEU A 98 2.04 17.55 9.23
CA LEU A 98 3.18 16.73 9.61
C LEU A 98 4.36 16.97 8.66
N SER A 99 5.56 16.91 9.21
CA SER A 99 6.78 17.03 8.40
C SER A 99 7.01 15.74 7.59
N ILE A 100 7.86 15.84 6.57
CA ILE A 100 8.26 14.67 5.79
C ILE A 100 8.89 13.61 6.70
N SER A 101 9.70 14.04 7.65
CA SER A 101 10.34 13.12 8.60
C SER A 101 9.31 12.40 9.46
N GLU A 102 8.35 13.14 10.01
CA GLU A 102 7.28 12.55 10.81
C GLU A 102 6.47 11.54 10.00
N VAL A 103 6.08 11.91 8.78
CA VAL A 103 5.32 11.01 7.90
C VAL A 103 6.13 9.76 7.56
N THR A 104 7.44 9.92 7.29
CA THR A 104 8.33 8.79 7.01
C THR A 104 8.18 7.68 8.06
N TYR A 105 8.31 8.07 9.34
CA TYR A 105 8.26 7.10 10.43
C TYR A 105 6.83 6.63 10.72
N ASP A 106 5.85 7.51 10.60
CA ASP A 106 4.44 7.16 10.84
C ASP A 106 3.94 6.09 9.89
N VAL A 107 4.47 6.07 8.66
CA VAL A 107 4.04 5.06 7.68
C VAL A 107 4.99 3.86 7.61
N GLY A 108 5.96 3.79 8.54
CA GLY A 108 6.78 2.58 8.71
C GLY A 108 8.06 2.51 7.92
N PHE A 109 8.49 3.59 7.28
CA PHE A 109 9.84 3.66 6.73
C PHE A 109 10.83 3.94 7.85
N THR A 110 12.09 3.55 7.65
CA THR A 110 13.13 3.75 8.67
C THR A 110 14.10 4.87 8.33
N ALA A 111 14.08 5.36 7.10
CA ALA A 111 14.99 6.43 6.67
C ALA A 111 14.30 7.37 5.70
N PRO A 112 14.33 8.70 5.98
CA PRO A 112 13.72 9.69 5.09
C PRO A 112 14.28 9.68 3.68
N SER A 113 15.56 9.40 3.50
CA SER A 113 16.18 9.36 2.17
C SER A 113 15.63 8.22 1.32
N TYR A 114 15.45 7.05 1.90
CA TYR A 114 14.86 5.91 1.20
C TYR A 114 13.39 6.16 0.91
N PHE A 115 12.66 6.71 1.88
CA PHE A 115 11.26 7.11 1.69
C PHE A 115 11.14 8.06 0.51
N ALA A 116 11.98 9.10 0.47
CA ALA A 116 11.93 10.11 -0.60
C ALA A 116 12.17 9.48 -1.97
N LYS A 117 13.11 8.55 -2.06
CA LYS A 117 13.37 7.83 -3.29
C LYS A 117 12.17 7.00 -3.74
N CYS A 118 11.59 6.24 -2.84
CA CYS A 118 10.40 5.41 -3.15
C CYS A 118 9.21 6.27 -3.55
N PHE A 119 8.99 7.37 -2.84
CA PHE A 119 7.91 8.30 -3.14
C PHE A 119 8.07 8.88 -4.55
N LYS A 120 9.28 9.35 -4.87
CA LYS A 120 9.55 9.91 -6.19
C LYS A 120 9.40 8.87 -7.30
N ASP A 121 9.88 7.66 -7.06
CA ASP A 121 9.74 6.58 -8.05
C ASP A 121 8.27 6.26 -8.34
N TYR A 122 7.44 6.28 -7.30
CA TYR A 122 6.03 5.93 -7.45
C TYR A 122 5.18 7.08 -7.99
N TYR A 123 5.39 8.30 -7.49
CA TYR A 123 4.57 9.46 -7.83
C TYR A 123 5.19 10.42 -8.84
N ASN A 124 6.42 10.17 -9.28
CA ASN A 124 7.16 11.00 -10.22
C ASN A 124 7.43 12.43 -9.72
N GLU A 125 7.41 12.62 -8.40
CA GLU A 125 7.74 13.91 -7.79
C GLU A 125 8.25 13.64 -6.37
N SER A 126 9.23 14.42 -5.91
CA SER A 126 9.77 14.24 -4.57
C SER A 126 8.75 14.69 -3.52
N PRO A 127 8.85 14.19 -2.27
CA PRO A 127 8.00 14.68 -1.19
C PRO A 127 8.11 16.18 -0.98
N THR A 128 9.31 16.74 -1.12
CA THR A 128 9.53 18.18 -0.97
C THR A 128 8.76 18.97 -2.03
N ASP A 129 8.88 18.56 -3.29
CA ASP A 129 8.16 19.22 -4.38
C ASP A 129 6.65 19.06 -4.24
N PHE A 130 6.23 17.88 -3.79
CA PHE A 130 4.83 17.62 -3.51
C PHE A 130 4.28 18.59 -2.47
N LEU A 131 5.01 18.79 -1.37
CA LEU A 131 4.59 19.74 -0.32
C LEU A 131 4.50 21.17 -0.83
N LYS A 132 5.42 21.60 -1.67
CA LYS A 132 5.39 22.93 -2.26
C LYS A 132 4.12 23.16 -3.07
N ARG A 133 3.60 22.09 -3.67
CA ARG A 133 2.41 22.15 -4.51
C ARG A 133 1.11 22.11 -3.70
N VAL A 134 1.08 21.38 -2.59
CA VAL A 134 -0.16 21.15 -1.82
C VAL A 134 -0.26 21.96 -0.53
N ARG A 135 0.84 22.50 -0.06
CA ARG A 135 0.88 23.39 1.12
C ARG A 135 1.27 24.79 0.71
#